data_75049f9ff86db7a7eaf7c89e2612caa1
#
_entry.id   75049f9ff86db7a7eaf7c89e2612caa1
#
_cell.length_a   1.000
_cell.length_b   1.000
_cell.length_c   1.000
_cell.angle_alpha   90.00
_cell.angle_beta   90.00
_cell.angle_gamma   90.00
#
_symmetry.space_group_name_H-M   'P 1'
#
loop_
_entity.id
_entity.type
_entity.pdbx_description
1 polymer ?
#
loop_
_entity_poly.entity_id
_entity_poly.type
_entity_poly.pdbx_seq_one_letter_code
_entity_poly.pdbx_strand_id
1 'polypeptide(L)'
;MTNIDTRPRRWGIWTVTQLNGRSSTGRGWNRSLRSYCPINPDSRYPAGYRVMFGDKNNPQFQADDGMLKIHYQYEVGKVGLDSNTGWIATVDGESGYLFVQRFEHASGREYPDGASIEYWTSGLGTIKAWGREEVMPDDPVRTPYLVESELLSPFAELQPGEHAEFEYEWRAANIGGDLPVLGCASGGCVAEPLRAVAADGVLRVTGRFGIFQTGEVRFEALDSDGKPISQLGRPLAVDPTRPVVLTGQLDASSLPAGTTAISVSCHDAHGTSLGELTRAAIAR
;
A
#
# COMPACT_ATOMS: atom_id res chain seq x y z
N MET A 1 15.45 1.60 -19.71
CA MET A 1 15.24 0.68 -20.87
C MET A 1 15.57 1.44 -22.14
N THR A 2 16.45 0.92 -22.99
CA THR A 2 16.89 1.56 -24.25
C THR A 2 16.58 0.66 -25.43
N ASN A 3 16.03 1.20 -26.51
CA ASN A 3 15.84 0.45 -27.76
C ASN A 3 17.17 0.32 -28.50
N ILE A 4 17.76 -0.87 -28.45
CA ILE A 4 19.02 -1.21 -29.19
C ILE A 4 18.75 -1.90 -30.51
N ASP A 5 17.49 -2.06 -30.91
CA ASP A 5 17.13 -2.61 -32.23
C ASP A 5 17.27 -1.53 -33.32
N THR A 6 17.28 -1.95 -34.57
CA THR A 6 17.27 -1.07 -35.74
C THR A 6 15.88 -0.58 -36.14
N ARG A 7 14.82 -1.04 -35.45
CA ARG A 7 13.42 -0.71 -35.72
C ARG A 7 12.74 -0.10 -34.49
N PRO A 8 11.68 0.70 -34.66
CA PRO A 8 10.85 1.12 -33.58
C PRO A 8 10.31 -0.05 -32.77
N ARG A 9 10.26 0.11 -31.45
CA ARG A 9 9.75 -0.88 -30.50
C ARG A 9 8.78 -0.25 -29.54
N ARG A 10 7.81 -1.04 -29.10
CA ARG A 10 6.83 -0.66 -28.07
C ARG A 10 6.97 -1.63 -26.90
N TRP A 11 7.42 -1.12 -25.77
CA TRP A 11 7.63 -1.91 -24.56
C TRP A 11 7.13 -1.20 -23.31
N GLY A 12 6.75 -1.98 -22.29
CA GLY A 12 6.60 -1.55 -20.90
C GLY A 12 7.69 -2.18 -20.03
N ILE A 13 8.09 -1.48 -18.99
CA ILE A 13 8.95 -2.03 -17.94
C ILE A 13 8.06 -2.76 -16.94
N TRP A 14 8.40 -4.00 -16.66
CA TRP A 14 7.76 -4.82 -15.65
C TRP A 14 8.76 -5.14 -14.55
N THR A 15 8.44 -4.74 -13.32
CA THR A 15 9.28 -5.00 -12.15
C THR A 15 8.63 -6.06 -11.29
N VAL A 16 9.42 -7.01 -10.80
CA VAL A 16 8.97 -8.10 -9.93
C VAL A 16 9.72 -8.03 -8.63
N THR A 17 8.99 -7.88 -7.52
CA THR A 17 9.55 -7.90 -6.17
C THR A 17 9.06 -9.12 -5.44
N GLN A 18 9.97 -10.07 -5.19
CA GLN A 18 9.67 -11.28 -4.44
C GLN A 18 9.70 -11.01 -2.93
N LEU A 19 8.64 -11.36 -2.25
CA LEU A 19 8.49 -11.22 -0.81
C LEU A 19 8.38 -12.60 -0.16
N ASN A 20 9.06 -12.76 0.96
CA ASN A 20 9.07 -14.01 1.71
C ASN A 20 7.69 -14.34 2.28
N GLY A 21 7.10 -15.43 1.84
CA GLY A 21 5.82 -15.93 2.34
C GLY A 21 5.95 -17.03 3.41
N ARG A 22 7.18 -17.35 3.86
CA ARG A 22 7.41 -18.35 4.91
C ARG A 22 7.08 -17.80 6.30
N SER A 23 6.44 -18.60 7.13
CA SER A 23 6.25 -18.26 8.55
C SER A 23 7.57 -18.07 9.29
N SER A 24 7.61 -17.13 10.22
CA SER A 24 8.75 -16.88 11.13
C SER A 24 9.12 -18.10 11.99
N THR A 25 8.15 -19.00 12.20
CA THR A 25 8.40 -20.29 12.88
C THR A 25 9.21 -21.27 12.05
N GLY A 26 9.46 -20.97 10.76
CA GLY A 26 10.12 -21.83 9.79
C GLY A 26 9.25 -23.00 9.28
N ARG A 27 8.01 -23.10 9.72
CA ARG A 27 7.06 -24.16 9.33
C ARG A 27 5.91 -23.59 8.50
N GLY A 28 5.84 -24.03 7.23
CA GLY A 28 4.77 -23.62 6.31
C GLY A 28 4.84 -22.13 5.92
N TRP A 29 3.72 -21.62 5.44
CA TRP A 29 3.61 -20.22 5.02
C TRP A 29 3.11 -19.34 6.17
N ASN A 30 3.37 -18.01 6.04
CA ASN A 30 2.89 -16.98 6.94
C ASN A 30 1.39 -16.75 6.71
N ARG A 31 0.56 -17.18 7.65
CA ARG A 31 -0.89 -17.05 7.59
C ARG A 31 -1.40 -15.64 7.83
N SER A 32 -0.51 -14.74 8.27
CA SER A 32 -0.77 -13.32 8.47
C SER A 32 -0.09 -12.45 7.40
N LEU A 33 0.34 -13.04 6.26
CA LEU A 33 0.83 -12.28 5.12
C LEU A 33 -0.34 -11.75 4.30
N ARG A 34 -0.42 -10.42 4.17
CA ARG A 34 -1.52 -9.73 3.49
C ARG A 34 -0.99 -8.64 2.58
N SER A 35 -1.64 -8.47 1.43
CA SER A 35 -1.37 -7.32 0.57
C SER A 35 -2.62 -6.51 0.30
N TYR A 36 -2.42 -5.23 0.05
CA TYR A 36 -3.46 -4.23 -0.13
C TYR A 36 -3.15 -3.42 -1.37
N CYS A 37 -4.06 -3.46 -2.34
CA CYS A 37 -3.97 -2.72 -3.60
C CYS A 37 -5.24 -1.88 -3.77
N PRO A 38 -5.15 -0.55 -3.83
CA PRO A 38 -6.32 0.28 -4.09
C PRO A 38 -6.93 -0.03 -5.45
N ILE A 39 -8.24 -0.20 -5.47
CA ILE A 39 -9.02 -0.40 -6.69
C ILE A 39 -9.29 0.97 -7.33
N ASN A 40 -9.10 1.06 -8.64
CA ASN A 40 -9.53 2.21 -9.41
C ASN A 40 -11.07 2.28 -9.41
N PRO A 41 -11.71 3.37 -8.95
CA PRO A 41 -13.16 3.52 -8.98
C PRO A 41 -13.76 3.39 -10.39
N ASP A 42 -12.97 3.79 -11.41
CA ASP A 42 -13.33 3.72 -12.82
C ASP A 42 -12.68 2.53 -13.52
N SER A 43 -12.42 1.44 -12.76
CA SER A 43 -11.76 0.25 -13.29
C SER A 43 -12.51 -0.35 -14.48
N ARG A 44 -11.75 -0.76 -15.50
CA ARG A 44 -12.27 -1.54 -16.63
C ARG A 44 -12.72 -2.95 -16.22
N TYR A 45 -12.29 -3.42 -15.07
CA TYR A 45 -12.61 -4.75 -14.55
C TYR A 45 -13.81 -4.66 -13.61
N PRO A 46 -14.88 -5.45 -13.80
CA PRO A 46 -16.11 -5.36 -13.01
C PRO A 46 -15.91 -5.50 -11.49
N ALA A 47 -14.90 -6.28 -11.07
CA ALA A 47 -14.52 -6.45 -9.66
C ALA A 47 -13.37 -5.51 -9.21
N GLY A 48 -12.94 -4.57 -10.10
CA GLY A 48 -11.76 -3.73 -9.86
C GLY A 48 -10.42 -4.44 -10.11
N TYR A 49 -10.45 -5.72 -10.44
CA TYR A 49 -9.29 -6.54 -10.79
C TYR A 49 -9.70 -7.70 -11.71
N ARG A 50 -8.73 -8.36 -12.32
CA ARG A 50 -8.93 -9.64 -13.03
C ARG A 50 -8.01 -10.71 -12.49
N VAL A 51 -8.49 -11.94 -12.40
CA VAL A 51 -7.65 -13.12 -12.19
C VAL A 51 -7.02 -13.51 -13.52
N MET A 52 -5.70 -13.50 -13.57
CA MET A 52 -4.91 -13.81 -14.77
C MET A 52 -4.58 -15.31 -14.84
N PHE A 53 -4.20 -15.90 -13.72
CA PHE A 53 -3.93 -17.33 -13.56
C PHE A 53 -4.54 -17.86 -12.28
N GLY A 54 -4.65 -19.20 -12.18
CA GLY A 54 -5.21 -19.90 -11.04
C GLY A 54 -6.74 -19.98 -11.08
N ASP A 55 -7.33 -20.29 -9.95
CA ASP A 55 -8.79 -20.36 -9.83
C ASP A 55 -9.39 -18.94 -9.91
N LYS A 56 -10.43 -18.78 -10.72
CA LYS A 56 -11.16 -17.51 -10.82
C LYS A 56 -11.87 -17.10 -9.54
N ASN A 57 -12.18 -18.08 -8.70
CA ASN A 57 -12.82 -17.89 -7.39
C ASN A 57 -11.83 -18.06 -6.24
N ASN A 58 -10.54 -17.86 -6.49
CA ASN A 58 -9.49 -18.01 -5.49
C ASN A 58 -9.80 -17.17 -4.23
N PRO A 59 -10.00 -17.79 -3.05
CA PRO A 59 -10.44 -17.09 -1.84
C PRO A 59 -9.41 -16.11 -1.28
N GLN A 60 -8.17 -16.17 -1.75
CA GLN A 60 -7.13 -15.22 -1.37
C GLN A 60 -7.44 -13.79 -1.85
N PHE A 61 -8.19 -13.62 -2.95
CA PHE A 61 -8.44 -12.34 -3.59
C PHE A 61 -9.82 -11.81 -3.21
N GLN A 62 -9.88 -10.78 -2.38
CA GLN A 62 -11.11 -10.21 -1.87
C GLN A 62 -11.16 -8.72 -2.11
N ALA A 63 -12.14 -8.24 -2.88
CA ALA A 63 -12.40 -6.83 -3.07
C ALA A 63 -13.40 -6.33 -2.02
N ASP A 64 -13.02 -5.32 -1.26
CA ASP A 64 -13.83 -4.72 -0.21
C ASP A 64 -13.37 -3.28 0.06
N ASP A 65 -14.32 -2.36 0.25
CA ASP A 65 -14.05 -0.94 0.56
C ASP A 65 -13.07 -0.25 -0.41
N GLY A 66 -13.18 -0.52 -1.72
CA GLY A 66 -12.30 0.08 -2.73
C GLY A 66 -10.86 -0.46 -2.69
N MET A 67 -10.62 -1.58 -2.03
CA MET A 67 -9.33 -2.22 -1.87
C MET A 67 -9.39 -3.68 -2.32
N LEU A 68 -8.44 -4.14 -3.12
CA LEU A 68 -8.16 -5.56 -3.26
C LEU A 68 -7.28 -5.99 -2.08
N LYS A 69 -7.81 -6.88 -1.26
CA LYS A 69 -7.13 -7.52 -0.13
C LYS A 69 -6.67 -8.90 -0.58
N ILE A 70 -5.39 -9.18 -0.50
CA ILE A 70 -4.79 -10.47 -0.85
C ILE A 70 -4.33 -11.13 0.44
N HIS A 71 -4.99 -12.20 0.82
CA HIS A 71 -4.68 -12.99 2.00
C HIS A 71 -3.97 -14.28 1.58
N TYR A 72 -2.64 -14.30 1.69
CA TYR A 72 -1.85 -15.44 1.23
C TYR A 72 -2.22 -16.75 1.94
N GLN A 73 -2.60 -17.78 1.16
CA GLN A 73 -3.04 -19.09 1.65
C GLN A 73 -2.27 -20.26 1.01
N TYR A 74 -1.10 -19.99 0.44
CA TYR A 74 -0.31 -20.98 -0.29
C TYR A 74 -1.10 -21.63 -1.44
N GLU A 75 -1.86 -20.84 -2.13
CA GLU A 75 -2.57 -21.20 -3.35
C GLU A 75 -2.03 -20.38 -4.52
N VAL A 76 -1.82 -21.04 -5.68
CA VAL A 76 -1.28 -20.34 -6.85
C VAL A 76 -2.33 -19.43 -7.46
N GLY A 77 -1.94 -18.19 -7.77
CA GLY A 77 -2.79 -17.27 -8.48
C GLY A 77 -2.07 -16.01 -8.90
N LYS A 78 -2.62 -15.36 -9.91
CA LYS A 78 -2.15 -14.04 -10.35
C LYS A 78 -3.34 -13.13 -10.63
N VAL A 79 -3.25 -11.91 -10.14
CA VAL A 79 -4.23 -10.85 -10.41
C VAL A 79 -3.56 -9.64 -11.03
N GLY A 80 -4.31 -8.91 -11.84
CA GLY A 80 -3.92 -7.61 -12.41
C GLY A 80 -4.97 -6.56 -12.13
N LEU A 81 -4.53 -5.35 -11.79
CA LEU A 81 -5.36 -4.17 -11.50
C LEU A 81 -4.92 -2.99 -12.34
N ASP A 82 -5.88 -2.21 -12.82
CA ASP A 82 -5.67 -0.88 -13.40
C ASP A 82 -5.72 0.21 -12.30
N SER A 83 -5.07 -0.06 -11.16
CA SER A 83 -4.99 0.85 -10.02
C SER A 83 -4.34 2.17 -10.42
N ASN A 84 -4.93 3.29 -9.98
CA ASN A 84 -4.49 4.65 -10.30
C ASN A 84 -4.00 5.46 -9.09
N THR A 85 -3.91 4.82 -7.92
CA THR A 85 -3.48 5.49 -6.67
C THR A 85 -1.97 5.46 -6.44
N GLY A 86 -1.23 4.67 -7.23
CA GLY A 86 0.23 4.66 -7.23
C GLY A 86 0.89 4.00 -6.01
N TRP A 87 0.24 3.04 -5.37
CA TRP A 87 0.89 2.25 -4.32
C TRP A 87 0.30 0.84 -4.17
N ILE A 88 1.14 -0.06 -3.64
CA ILE A 88 0.79 -1.40 -3.13
C ILE A 88 1.54 -1.63 -1.83
N ALA A 89 0.89 -2.23 -0.84
CA ALA A 89 1.47 -2.55 0.45
C ALA A 89 1.34 -4.04 0.76
N THR A 90 2.38 -4.64 1.33
CA THR A 90 2.36 -6.01 1.87
C THR A 90 2.77 -6.00 3.33
N VAL A 91 1.92 -6.57 4.19
CA VAL A 91 2.11 -6.67 5.64
C VAL A 91 2.51 -8.08 5.99
N ASP A 92 3.61 -8.23 6.69
CA ASP A 92 3.95 -9.41 7.48
C ASP A 92 3.33 -9.26 8.88
N GLY A 93 2.15 -9.83 9.07
CA GLY A 93 1.43 -9.70 10.34
C GLY A 93 2.08 -10.43 11.52
N GLU A 94 2.99 -11.38 11.28
CA GLU A 94 3.75 -12.05 12.35
C GLU A 94 4.78 -11.09 12.99
N SER A 95 5.39 -10.21 12.19
CA SER A 95 6.38 -9.22 12.68
C SER A 95 5.80 -7.82 12.86
N GLY A 96 4.67 -7.53 12.22
CA GLY A 96 4.07 -6.20 12.17
C GLY A 96 4.75 -5.23 11.22
N TYR A 97 5.73 -5.69 10.43
CA TYR A 97 6.34 -4.88 9.39
C TYR A 97 5.49 -4.89 8.11
N LEU A 98 5.50 -3.76 7.41
CA LEU A 98 4.97 -3.63 6.08
C LEU A 98 6.04 -3.19 5.10
N PHE A 99 5.90 -3.62 3.86
CA PHE A 99 6.65 -3.17 2.71
C PHE A 99 5.69 -2.47 1.74
N VAL A 100 6.10 -1.32 1.23
CA VAL A 100 5.28 -0.52 0.31
C VAL A 100 6.10 -0.19 -0.93
N GLN A 101 5.49 -0.39 -2.10
CA GLN A 101 5.97 0.15 -3.36
C GLN A 101 5.06 1.31 -3.76
N ARG A 102 5.68 2.44 -4.11
CA ARG A 102 4.99 3.64 -4.58
C ARG A 102 5.55 4.03 -5.95
N PHE A 103 4.67 4.45 -6.82
CA PHE A 103 5.00 4.88 -8.18
C PHE A 103 4.04 5.97 -8.65
N GLU A 104 4.42 6.71 -9.69
CA GLU A 104 3.53 7.65 -10.34
C GLU A 104 2.70 6.95 -11.41
N HIS A 105 1.37 6.97 -11.27
CA HIS A 105 0.47 6.44 -12.27
C HIS A 105 0.29 7.43 -13.42
N ALA A 106 0.64 7.02 -14.64
CA ALA A 106 0.47 7.83 -15.84
C ALA A 106 -0.97 7.71 -16.38
N SER A 107 -1.82 8.66 -16.00
CA SER A 107 -3.23 8.67 -16.42
C SER A 107 -3.38 8.76 -17.95
N GLY A 108 -4.36 8.05 -18.50
CA GLY A 108 -4.65 8.03 -19.94
C GLY A 108 -3.65 7.26 -20.79
N ARG A 109 -2.62 6.66 -20.19
CA ARG A 109 -1.65 5.81 -20.91
C ARG A 109 -2.10 4.35 -20.90
N GLU A 110 -1.66 3.60 -21.89
CA GLU A 110 -1.89 2.17 -21.98
C GLU A 110 -0.79 1.40 -21.25
N TYR A 111 -1.18 0.44 -20.42
CA TYR A 111 -0.27 -0.42 -19.65
C TYR A 111 -0.25 -1.84 -20.23
N PRO A 112 0.87 -2.58 -20.10
CA PRO A 112 0.91 -4.01 -20.38
C PRO A 112 -0.20 -4.73 -19.62
N ASP A 113 -0.81 -5.74 -20.24
CA ASP A 113 -1.93 -6.50 -19.68
C ASP A 113 -3.13 -5.67 -19.22
N GLY A 114 -3.14 -4.36 -19.47
CA GLY A 114 -4.12 -3.40 -18.95
C GLY A 114 -4.02 -3.18 -17.44
N ALA A 115 -2.89 -3.50 -16.82
CA ALA A 115 -2.65 -3.41 -15.39
C ALA A 115 -1.45 -2.52 -15.08
N SER A 116 -1.55 -1.66 -14.07
CA SER A 116 -0.44 -0.91 -13.48
C SER A 116 0.22 -1.68 -12.33
N ILE A 117 -0.55 -2.58 -11.71
CA ILE A 117 -0.13 -3.48 -10.63
C ILE A 117 -0.53 -4.90 -11.00
N GLU A 118 0.39 -5.84 -10.80
CA GLU A 118 0.09 -7.26 -10.77
C GLU A 118 0.58 -7.88 -9.47
N TYR A 119 -0.02 -8.98 -9.08
CA TYR A 119 0.36 -9.70 -7.88
C TYR A 119 0.25 -11.19 -8.08
N TRP A 120 1.33 -11.90 -7.80
CA TRP A 120 1.40 -13.36 -7.85
C TRP A 120 1.48 -13.94 -6.44
N THR A 121 0.76 -15.04 -6.24
CA THR A 121 0.91 -15.92 -5.07
C THR A 121 1.46 -17.27 -5.53
N SER A 122 2.59 -17.70 -4.98
CA SER A 122 3.09 -19.06 -5.16
C SER A 122 2.34 -20.01 -4.21
N GLY A 123 2.01 -21.20 -4.70
CA GLY A 123 1.25 -22.17 -3.90
C GLY A 123 0.72 -23.33 -4.72
N LEU A 124 -0.12 -24.13 -4.10
CA LEU A 124 -0.75 -25.29 -4.72
C LEU A 124 -1.83 -24.87 -5.73
N GLY A 125 -2.13 -25.72 -6.68
CA GLY A 125 -3.16 -25.50 -7.68
C GLY A 125 -2.63 -25.69 -9.11
N THR A 126 -3.38 -25.19 -10.08
CA THR A 126 -3.07 -25.37 -11.49
C THR A 126 -2.94 -24.04 -12.20
N ILE A 127 -1.82 -23.84 -12.90
CA ILE A 127 -1.62 -22.70 -13.79
C ILE A 127 -2.03 -23.10 -15.20
N LYS A 128 -2.95 -22.32 -15.80
CA LYS A 128 -3.33 -22.43 -17.21
C LYS A 128 -2.91 -21.13 -17.92
N ALA A 129 -1.74 -21.13 -18.52
CA ALA A 129 -1.19 -19.97 -19.17
C ALA A 129 -0.36 -20.37 -20.42
N TRP A 130 -0.31 -19.48 -21.40
CA TRP A 130 0.49 -19.64 -22.62
C TRP A 130 0.27 -20.98 -23.34
N GLY A 131 -0.98 -21.49 -23.31
CA GLY A 131 -1.34 -22.77 -23.93
C GLY A 131 -0.81 -24.02 -23.20
N ARG A 132 -0.36 -23.86 -21.96
CA ARG A 132 0.12 -24.95 -21.10
C ARG A 132 -0.74 -25.04 -19.84
N GLU A 133 -0.81 -26.25 -19.30
CA GLU A 133 -1.39 -26.51 -17.98
C GLU A 133 -0.30 -27.15 -17.12
N GLU A 134 -0.05 -26.58 -15.96
CA GLU A 134 0.95 -27.04 -15.00
C GLU A 134 0.33 -27.16 -13.61
N VAL A 135 0.41 -28.35 -13.03
CA VAL A 135 -0.01 -28.58 -11.64
C VAL A 135 1.19 -28.29 -10.74
N MET A 136 1.01 -27.36 -9.82
CA MET A 136 2.06 -26.98 -8.86
C MET A 136 2.25 -28.09 -7.83
N PRO A 137 3.48 -28.64 -7.70
CA PRO A 137 3.73 -29.73 -6.76
C PRO A 137 3.68 -29.25 -5.31
N ASP A 138 3.21 -30.13 -4.41
CA ASP A 138 3.31 -29.91 -2.96
C ASP A 138 4.74 -30.19 -2.45
N ASP A 139 5.63 -29.34 -2.87
CA ASP A 139 7.06 -29.39 -2.56
C ASP A 139 7.58 -27.95 -2.40
N PRO A 140 7.88 -27.49 -1.17
CA PRO A 140 8.32 -26.12 -0.92
C PRO A 140 9.66 -25.71 -1.59
N VAL A 141 10.40 -26.67 -2.15
CA VAL A 141 11.61 -26.38 -2.97
C VAL A 141 11.21 -25.95 -4.38
N ARG A 142 10.19 -26.61 -4.96
CA ARG A 142 9.70 -26.34 -6.31
C ARG A 142 8.58 -25.31 -6.34
N THR A 143 7.80 -25.24 -5.24
CA THR A 143 6.71 -24.29 -5.02
C THR A 143 7.00 -23.53 -3.72
N PRO A 144 7.94 -22.56 -3.73
CA PRO A 144 8.38 -21.88 -2.51
C PRO A 144 7.26 -21.00 -1.92
N TYR A 145 7.32 -20.79 -0.62
CA TYR A 145 6.44 -19.84 0.06
C TYR A 145 6.88 -18.41 -0.26
N LEU A 146 6.31 -17.84 -1.31
CA LEU A 146 6.57 -16.47 -1.73
C LEU A 146 5.34 -15.85 -2.40
N VAL A 147 5.35 -14.54 -2.42
CA VAL A 147 4.45 -13.73 -3.21
C VAL A 147 5.26 -12.71 -4.02
N GLU A 148 4.72 -12.25 -5.13
CA GLU A 148 5.36 -11.24 -5.95
C GLU A 148 4.44 -10.04 -6.08
N SER A 149 4.94 -8.87 -5.67
CA SER A 149 4.30 -7.60 -5.98
C SER A 149 5.01 -6.98 -7.19
N GLU A 150 4.23 -6.63 -8.18
CA GLU A 150 4.72 -6.30 -9.50
C GLU A 150 4.17 -4.94 -9.93
N LEU A 151 5.05 -4.08 -10.46
CA LEU A 151 4.65 -2.79 -11.01
C LEU A 151 4.95 -2.77 -12.50
N LEU A 152 4.04 -2.20 -13.27
CA LEU A 152 4.19 -2.05 -14.71
C LEU A 152 4.23 -0.56 -15.07
N SER A 153 5.21 -0.17 -15.92
CA SER A 153 5.18 1.14 -16.55
C SER A 153 4.16 1.16 -17.69
N PRO A 154 3.65 2.33 -18.08
CA PRO A 154 2.93 2.42 -19.33
C PRO A 154 3.84 2.03 -20.51
N PHE A 155 3.23 1.63 -21.62
CA PHE A 155 3.98 1.41 -22.85
C PHE A 155 4.69 2.69 -23.32
N ALA A 156 5.95 2.52 -23.75
CA ALA A 156 6.73 3.52 -24.46
C ALA A 156 6.99 3.09 -25.91
N GLU A 157 6.71 3.97 -26.86
CA GLU A 157 7.10 3.84 -28.25
C GLU A 157 8.51 4.39 -28.41
N LEU A 158 9.50 3.55 -28.71
CA LEU A 158 10.91 3.93 -28.74
C LEU A 158 11.48 3.76 -30.14
N GLN A 159 12.01 4.83 -30.73
CA GLN A 159 12.85 4.78 -31.92
C GLN A 159 14.21 4.13 -31.57
N PRO A 160 14.99 3.67 -32.60
CA PRO A 160 16.34 3.19 -32.36
C PRO A 160 17.19 4.19 -31.58
N GLY A 161 17.79 3.76 -30.45
CA GLY A 161 18.58 4.59 -29.55
C GLY A 161 17.80 5.38 -28.47
N GLU A 162 16.47 5.48 -28.58
CA GLU A 162 15.66 6.11 -27.55
C GLU A 162 15.54 5.25 -26.29
N HIS A 163 15.24 5.90 -25.16
CA HIS A 163 15.07 5.24 -23.86
C HIS A 163 13.81 5.69 -23.14
N ALA A 164 13.33 4.85 -22.23
CA ALA A 164 12.30 5.15 -21.25
C ALA A 164 12.76 4.72 -19.87
N GLU A 165 12.30 5.43 -18.87
CA GLU A 165 12.56 5.20 -17.44
C GLU A 165 11.25 4.92 -16.72
N PHE A 166 11.34 4.16 -15.63
CA PHE A 166 10.26 3.92 -14.71
C PHE A 166 10.81 4.00 -13.29
N GLU A 167 10.40 5.03 -12.57
CA GLU A 167 10.81 5.28 -11.19
C GLU A 167 9.74 4.81 -10.23
N TYR A 168 10.16 4.19 -9.16
CA TYR A 168 9.31 3.80 -8.05
C TYR A 168 10.11 3.72 -6.75
N GLU A 169 9.41 3.85 -5.63
CA GLU A 169 10.02 3.87 -4.31
C GLU A 169 9.70 2.59 -3.54
N TRP A 170 10.68 2.10 -2.78
CA TRP A 170 10.48 1.12 -1.74
C TRP A 170 10.47 1.80 -0.39
N ARG A 171 9.45 1.51 0.40
CA ARG A 171 9.30 2.01 1.76
C ARG A 171 8.99 0.86 2.68
N ALA A 172 9.45 0.95 3.94
CA ALA A 172 9.12 -0.01 4.98
C ALA A 172 8.79 0.73 6.28
N ALA A 173 7.88 0.15 7.06
CA ALA A 173 7.53 0.64 8.39
C ALA A 173 7.00 -0.50 9.26
N ASN A 174 6.93 -0.29 10.56
CA ASN A 174 6.23 -1.17 11.49
C ASN A 174 4.85 -0.58 11.82
N ILE A 175 3.79 -1.39 11.75
CA ILE A 175 2.42 -1.02 12.14
C ILE A 175 1.93 -1.77 13.39
N GLY A 176 2.75 -2.71 13.90
CA GLY A 176 2.53 -3.37 15.19
C GLY A 176 1.68 -4.64 15.16
N GLY A 177 1.58 -5.34 14.03
CA GLY A 177 0.89 -6.64 13.93
C GLY A 177 0.14 -6.88 12.64
N ASP A 178 -0.77 -7.86 12.65
CA ASP A 178 -1.64 -8.22 11.52
C ASP A 178 -2.80 -7.20 11.41
N LEU A 179 -2.48 -6.03 10.88
CA LEU A 179 -3.40 -4.90 10.72
C LEU A 179 -3.55 -4.55 9.24
N PRO A 180 -4.71 -3.98 8.84
CA PRO A 180 -4.90 -3.52 7.48
C PRO A 180 -4.03 -2.31 7.15
N VAL A 181 -3.82 -2.08 5.85
CA VAL A 181 -3.34 -0.80 5.32
C VAL A 181 -4.52 -0.10 4.66
N LEU A 182 -4.97 0.99 5.26
CA LEU A 182 -6.14 1.76 4.82
C LEU A 182 -5.78 2.86 3.83
N GLY A 183 -4.52 3.28 3.82
CA GLY A 183 -3.99 4.30 2.92
C GLY A 183 -2.51 4.52 3.13
N CYS A 184 -1.84 5.01 2.09
CA CYS A 184 -0.41 5.39 2.14
C CYS A 184 -0.22 6.79 1.56
N ALA A 185 0.58 7.59 2.27
CA ALA A 185 1.07 8.90 1.85
C ALA A 185 2.60 8.89 1.73
N SER A 186 3.24 10.02 1.45
CA SER A 186 4.70 10.08 1.31
C SER A 186 5.44 9.79 2.61
N GLY A 187 4.86 10.16 3.76
CA GLY A 187 5.48 9.99 5.08
C GLY A 187 5.19 8.66 5.77
N GLY A 188 4.15 7.91 5.34
CA GLY A 188 3.75 6.70 6.03
C GLY A 188 2.44 6.10 5.56
N CYS A 189 1.95 5.10 6.30
CA CYS A 189 0.68 4.41 6.08
C CYS A 189 -0.24 4.48 7.30
N VAL A 190 -1.54 4.43 7.04
CA VAL A 190 -2.60 4.36 8.05
C VAL A 190 -3.02 2.91 8.24
N ALA A 191 -2.88 2.38 9.46
CA ALA A 191 -3.33 1.03 9.85
C ALA A 191 -4.65 1.06 10.61
N GLU A 192 -4.83 2.07 11.49
CA GLU A 192 -6.12 2.39 12.10
C GLU A 192 -6.44 3.86 11.83
N PRO A 193 -7.69 4.19 11.46
CA PRO A 193 -8.03 5.55 11.08
C PRO A 193 -7.85 6.51 12.26
N LEU A 194 -7.42 7.74 11.97
CA LEU A 194 -7.49 8.81 12.93
C LEU A 194 -8.95 9.04 13.33
N ARG A 195 -9.22 9.08 14.62
CA ARG A 195 -10.54 9.43 15.18
C ARG A 195 -10.36 10.54 16.19
N ALA A 196 -11.26 11.51 16.15
CA ALA A 196 -11.31 12.62 17.09
C ALA A 196 -12.75 12.73 17.62
N VAL A 197 -12.94 12.49 18.91
CA VAL A 197 -14.28 12.51 19.56
C VAL A 197 -14.25 13.46 20.75
N ALA A 198 -15.09 14.49 20.72
CA ALA A 198 -15.26 15.43 21.81
C ALA A 198 -16.50 15.04 22.63
N ALA A 199 -16.30 14.69 23.91
CA ALA A 199 -17.35 14.37 24.84
C ALA A 199 -16.94 14.81 26.27
N ASP A 200 -17.87 15.29 27.05
CA ASP A 200 -17.67 15.68 28.50
C ASP A 200 -16.48 16.63 28.68
N GLY A 201 -16.30 17.59 27.78
CA GLY A 201 -15.19 18.55 27.84
C GLY A 201 -13.81 17.99 27.45
N VAL A 202 -13.73 16.74 27.04
CA VAL A 202 -12.48 16.06 26.61
C VAL A 202 -12.54 15.70 25.16
N LEU A 203 -11.48 16.03 24.41
CA LEU A 203 -11.23 15.52 23.08
C LEU A 203 -10.35 14.26 23.17
N ARG A 204 -10.86 13.13 22.71
CA ARG A 204 -10.11 11.88 22.58
C ARG A 204 -9.65 11.70 21.13
N VAL A 205 -8.36 11.44 20.97
CA VAL A 205 -7.75 11.21 19.65
C VAL A 205 -7.11 9.83 19.63
N THR A 206 -7.48 9.02 18.66
CA THR A 206 -6.92 7.66 18.46
C THR A 206 -6.55 7.43 17.02
N GLY A 207 -5.59 6.53 16.78
CA GLY A 207 -5.16 6.12 15.44
C GLY A 207 -3.88 5.30 15.49
N ARG A 208 -3.54 4.62 14.39
CA ARG A 208 -2.28 3.86 14.29
C ARG A 208 -1.67 4.00 12.91
N PHE A 209 -0.35 4.24 12.88
CA PHE A 209 0.38 4.57 11.68
C PHE A 209 1.73 3.86 11.64
N GLY A 210 2.19 3.54 10.42
CA GLY A 210 3.57 3.17 10.15
C GLY A 210 4.26 4.34 9.44
N ILE A 211 5.41 4.79 9.92
CA ILE A 211 6.15 5.93 9.38
C ILE A 211 7.38 5.44 8.61
N PHE A 212 7.63 6.00 7.42
CA PHE A 212 8.66 5.48 6.51
C PHE A 212 10.08 5.94 6.80
N GLN A 213 10.26 6.97 7.60
CA GLN A 213 11.59 7.48 7.94
C GLN A 213 11.61 8.13 9.32
N THR A 214 12.80 8.22 9.90
CA THR A 214 13.02 8.92 11.17
C THR A 214 12.69 10.40 11.03
N GLY A 215 12.00 10.94 12.03
CA GLY A 215 11.56 12.32 12.05
C GLY A 215 10.55 12.57 13.15
N GLU A 216 9.51 13.32 12.82
CA GLU A 216 8.43 13.62 13.76
C GLU A 216 7.05 13.63 13.07
N VAL A 217 6.03 13.32 13.84
CA VAL A 217 4.63 13.60 13.47
C VAL A 217 4.13 14.81 14.25
N ARG A 218 3.37 15.66 13.56
CA ARG A 218 2.72 16.84 14.13
C ARG A 218 1.20 16.68 14.02
N PHE A 219 0.53 17.24 15.00
CA PHE A 219 -0.93 17.28 15.06
C PHE A 219 -1.38 18.72 14.88
N GLU A 220 -2.35 18.96 14.02
CA GLU A 220 -2.83 20.30 13.71
C GLU A 220 -4.34 20.38 13.84
N ALA A 221 -4.81 21.46 14.46
CA ALA A 221 -6.20 21.86 14.42
C ALA A 221 -6.53 22.46 13.08
N LEU A 222 -7.61 22.02 12.45
CA LEU A 222 -8.07 22.52 11.16
C LEU A 222 -9.41 23.24 11.30
N ASP A 223 -9.60 24.29 10.48
CA ASP A 223 -10.88 24.98 10.33
C ASP A 223 -11.87 24.21 9.44
N SER A 224 -13.02 24.83 9.14
CA SER A 224 -14.05 24.25 8.26
C SER A 224 -13.60 24.10 6.81
N ASP A 225 -12.61 24.87 6.38
CA ASP A 225 -12.03 24.80 5.03
C ASP A 225 -10.86 23.81 4.96
N GLY A 226 -10.52 23.17 6.08
CA GLY A 226 -9.40 22.22 6.20
C GLY A 226 -8.04 22.91 6.28
N LYS A 227 -7.98 24.20 6.60
CA LYS A 227 -6.72 24.94 6.79
C LYS A 227 -6.22 24.82 8.21
N PRO A 228 -4.90 24.68 8.42
CA PRO A 228 -4.30 24.66 9.75
C PRO A 228 -4.55 25.97 10.50
N ILE A 229 -5.07 25.88 11.73
CA ILE A 229 -5.23 26.98 12.67
C ILE A 229 -4.01 27.04 13.59
N SER A 230 -3.64 25.90 14.18
CA SER A 230 -2.47 25.80 15.06
C SER A 230 -2.03 24.36 15.24
N GLN A 231 -0.78 24.18 15.65
CA GLN A 231 -0.26 22.90 16.10
C GLN A 231 -0.86 22.54 17.48
N LEU A 232 -1.21 21.27 17.65
CA LEU A 232 -1.71 20.70 18.89
C LEU A 232 -0.61 19.91 19.61
N GLY A 233 -0.26 20.33 20.81
CA GLY A 233 0.75 19.67 21.62
C GLY A 233 2.18 19.77 21.04
N ARG A 234 3.03 18.86 21.51
CA ARG A 234 4.42 18.75 21.02
C ARG A 234 4.51 17.74 19.89
N PRO A 235 5.41 17.92 18.91
CA PRO A 235 5.72 16.90 17.94
C PRO A 235 6.13 15.59 18.61
N LEU A 236 5.74 14.47 18.02
CA LEU A 236 6.12 13.14 18.48
C LEU A 236 7.27 12.63 17.61
N ALA A 237 8.43 12.36 18.22
CA ALA A 237 9.53 11.73 17.53
C ALA A 237 9.17 10.30 17.11
N VAL A 238 9.49 9.94 15.86
CA VAL A 238 9.11 8.68 15.23
C VAL A 238 10.26 8.08 14.44
N ASP A 239 10.20 6.75 14.26
CA ASP A 239 11.10 6.00 13.40
C ASP A 239 10.37 4.81 12.73
N PRO A 240 10.89 4.25 11.61
CA PRO A 240 10.22 3.17 10.88
C PRO A 240 10.11 1.85 11.63
N THR A 241 10.87 1.66 12.70
CA THR A 241 10.94 0.37 13.41
C THR A 241 9.82 0.18 14.42
N ARG A 242 9.06 1.25 14.71
CA ARG A 242 8.01 1.27 15.73
C ARG A 242 6.71 1.84 15.18
N PRO A 243 5.55 1.22 15.52
CA PRO A 243 4.28 1.81 15.17
C PRO A 243 4.03 3.09 15.95
N VAL A 244 3.40 4.06 15.33
CA VAL A 244 2.84 5.21 16.02
C VAL A 244 1.44 4.86 16.47
N VAL A 245 1.24 4.71 17.78
CA VAL A 245 -0.07 4.43 18.38
C VAL A 245 -0.54 5.68 19.14
N LEU A 246 -1.59 6.29 18.61
CA LEU A 246 -2.21 7.45 19.25
C LEU A 246 -3.29 6.99 20.23
N THR A 247 -3.17 7.46 21.47
CA THR A 247 -4.19 7.33 22.53
C THR A 247 -4.16 8.60 23.35
N GLY A 248 -4.44 9.75 22.70
CA GLY A 248 -4.35 11.07 23.31
C GLY A 248 -5.66 11.57 23.88
N GLN A 249 -5.57 12.40 24.91
CA GLN A 249 -6.68 13.19 25.46
C GLN A 249 -6.23 14.64 25.60
N LEU A 250 -7.08 15.56 25.17
CA LEU A 250 -6.89 17.01 25.30
C LEU A 250 -8.14 17.60 25.94
N ASP A 251 -7.98 18.68 26.70
CA ASP A 251 -9.12 19.49 27.13
C ASP A 251 -9.76 20.13 25.87
N ALA A 252 -11.04 19.85 25.64
CA ALA A 252 -11.73 20.37 24.47
C ALA A 252 -11.81 21.92 24.48
N SER A 253 -11.74 22.54 25.65
CA SER A 253 -11.70 24.00 25.80
C SER A 253 -10.36 24.61 25.39
N SER A 254 -9.28 23.80 25.31
CA SER A 254 -7.96 24.25 24.85
C SER A 254 -7.82 24.28 23.31
N LEU A 255 -8.82 23.77 22.59
CA LEU A 255 -8.81 23.85 21.13
C LEU A 255 -8.99 25.29 20.67
N PRO A 256 -8.27 25.72 19.62
CA PRO A 256 -8.50 27.02 19.00
C PRO A 256 -9.95 27.18 18.54
N ALA A 257 -10.49 28.38 18.65
CA ALA A 257 -11.83 28.67 18.16
C ALA A 257 -11.93 28.37 16.66
N GLY A 258 -13.03 27.75 16.22
CA GLY A 258 -13.23 27.36 14.84
C GLY A 258 -12.65 26.01 14.44
N THR A 259 -12.03 25.26 15.38
CA THR A 259 -11.53 23.91 15.09
C THR A 259 -12.69 22.94 14.79
N THR A 260 -12.64 22.30 13.61
CA THR A 260 -13.63 21.32 13.15
C THR A 260 -13.02 19.93 12.88
N ALA A 261 -11.70 19.88 12.66
CA ALA A 261 -10.99 18.64 12.37
C ALA A 261 -9.57 18.67 12.96
N ILE A 262 -8.94 17.50 12.98
CA ILE A 262 -7.52 17.31 13.33
C ILE A 262 -6.84 16.62 12.17
N SER A 263 -5.61 17.03 11.82
CA SER A 263 -4.73 16.30 10.92
C SER A 263 -3.47 15.80 11.62
N VAL A 264 -2.87 14.79 11.00
CA VAL A 264 -1.54 14.24 11.32
C VAL A 264 -0.67 14.46 10.10
N SER A 265 0.43 15.19 10.25
CA SER A 265 1.45 15.41 9.22
C SER A 265 2.77 14.77 9.63
N CYS A 266 3.54 14.32 8.62
CA CYS A 266 4.87 13.74 8.81
C CYS A 266 5.94 14.76 8.41
N HIS A 267 7.04 14.78 9.16
CA HIS A 267 8.21 15.61 8.90
C HIS A 267 9.46 14.76 9.05
N ASP A 268 10.46 15.00 8.20
CA ASP A 268 11.76 14.34 8.29
C ASP A 268 12.59 14.84 9.49
N ALA A 269 13.78 14.27 9.68
CA ALA A 269 14.69 14.64 10.77
C ALA A 269 15.22 16.09 10.68
N HIS A 270 15.05 16.76 9.53
CA HIS A 270 15.40 18.16 9.31
C HIS A 270 14.19 19.10 9.45
N GLY A 271 13.02 18.54 9.75
CA GLY A 271 11.77 19.30 9.87
C GLY A 271 11.08 19.60 8.54
N THR A 272 11.55 19.03 7.42
CA THR A 272 10.91 19.17 6.11
C THR A 272 9.61 18.40 6.09
N SER A 273 8.52 19.04 5.67
CA SER A 273 7.22 18.37 5.57
C SER A 273 7.23 17.29 4.49
N LEU A 274 6.77 16.10 4.86
CA LEU A 274 6.48 14.98 3.96
C LEU A 274 4.98 14.91 3.58
N GLY A 275 4.22 15.90 4.04
CA GLY A 275 2.80 16.01 3.78
C GLY A 275 1.90 15.46 4.89
N GLU A 276 0.61 15.63 4.67
CA GLU A 276 -0.42 15.08 5.55
C GLU A 276 -0.52 13.57 5.36
N LEU A 277 -0.57 12.85 6.49
CA LEU A 277 -0.80 11.40 6.50
C LEU A 277 -2.29 11.08 6.54
N THR A 278 -3.04 11.80 7.36
CA THR A 278 -4.48 11.59 7.55
C THR A 278 -5.13 12.75 8.29
N ARG A 279 -6.45 12.86 8.18
CA ARG A 279 -7.26 13.80 8.96
C ARG A 279 -8.57 13.17 9.44
N ALA A 280 -9.16 13.73 10.49
CA ALA A 280 -10.46 13.34 10.99
C ALA A 280 -11.28 14.57 11.44
N ALA A 281 -12.54 14.61 11.07
CA ALA A 281 -13.49 15.56 11.65
C ALA A 281 -13.70 15.24 13.14
N ILE A 282 -13.92 16.27 13.94
CA ILE A 282 -14.24 16.10 15.37
C ILE A 282 -15.72 15.72 15.49
N ALA A 283 -15.95 14.45 15.87
CA ALA A 283 -17.29 13.99 16.26
C ALA A 283 -17.67 14.53 17.64
N ARG A 284 -18.91 14.92 17.82
CA ARG A 284 -19.48 15.48 19.05
C ARG A 284 -20.65 14.65 19.54
#